data_5f2545c92fd37b1b502726170f719fcd
#
_entry.id   5f2545c92fd37b1b502726170f719fcd
#
_cell.length_a   1.000
_cell.length_b   1.000
_cell.length_c   1.000
_cell.angle_alpha   90.00
_cell.angle_beta   90.00
_cell.angle_gamma   90.00
#
_symmetry.space_group_name_H-M   'P 1'
#
loop_
_entity.id
_entity.type
_entity.pdbx_description
1 polymer ?
#
loop_
_entity_poly.entity_id
_entity_poly.type
_entity_poly.pdbx_seq_one_letter_code
_entity_poly.pdbx_strand_id
1 'polypeptide(L)'
;PRVIVFSDNKNEVDDIHEFLLRKGVEAVAIHGSKTQDEREYAIESFKSGKKDVMVASGIASKGLDFSNIQHVINYTMPKDIEDYVHQIGRTGRSGKTGVATTFVNAQTPQSTMLDLKYLLLEAKQHVPSFFDALQDPLAGRNAPRTGCAICGGLGHTVIHCPKLEEHQRRLTSHMSHGGGEQGGY
;
A
#
# COMPACT_ATOMS: atom_id res chain seq x y z
N PRO A 1 -3.64 4.86 22.37
CA PRO A 1 -3.67 5.03 20.90
C PRO A 1 -3.54 3.66 20.24
N ARG A 2 -4.43 3.36 19.28
CA ARG A 2 -4.38 2.09 18.55
C ARG A 2 -3.39 2.19 17.39
N VAL A 3 -2.42 1.29 17.39
CA VAL A 3 -1.35 1.24 16.41
C VAL A 3 -1.33 -0.12 15.72
N ILE A 4 -1.16 -0.14 14.40
CA ILE A 4 -0.85 -1.36 13.65
C ILE A 4 0.57 -1.24 13.09
N VAL A 5 1.38 -2.27 13.31
CA VAL A 5 2.72 -2.41 12.74
C VAL A 5 2.67 -3.54 11.70
N PHE A 6 3.04 -3.24 10.46
CA PHE A 6 3.12 -4.22 9.38
C PHE A 6 4.55 -4.65 9.11
N SER A 7 4.76 -5.95 8.94
CA SER A 7 5.98 -6.53 8.40
C SER A 7 5.64 -7.66 7.41
N ASP A 8 6.44 -7.84 6.38
CA ASP A 8 6.23 -8.90 5.38
C ASP A 8 6.69 -10.27 5.86
N ASN A 9 7.57 -10.32 6.87
CA ASN A 9 8.17 -11.55 7.38
C ASN A 9 7.53 -11.96 8.72
N LYS A 10 6.99 -13.18 8.78
CA LYS A 10 6.37 -13.72 9.99
C LYS A 10 7.31 -13.78 11.21
N ASN A 11 8.59 -14.10 10.99
CA ASN A 11 9.58 -14.13 12.07
C ASN A 11 9.83 -12.72 12.61
N GLU A 12 9.91 -11.73 11.72
CA GLU A 12 10.06 -10.33 12.09
C GLU A 12 8.82 -9.80 12.85
N VAL A 13 7.60 -10.28 12.50
CA VAL A 13 6.39 -9.99 13.28
C VAL A 13 6.52 -10.50 14.72
N ASP A 14 7.03 -11.72 14.92
CA ASP A 14 7.24 -12.28 16.24
C ASP A 14 8.37 -11.55 17.00
N ASP A 15 9.47 -11.20 16.34
CA ASP A 15 10.60 -10.45 16.93
C ASP A 15 10.16 -9.05 17.40
N ILE A 16 9.40 -8.33 16.57
CA ILE A 16 8.84 -7.01 16.91
C ILE A 16 7.87 -7.14 18.09
N HIS A 17 6.99 -8.13 18.06
CA HIS A 17 6.03 -8.38 19.13
C HIS A 17 6.75 -8.64 20.46
N GLU A 18 7.74 -9.54 20.46
CA GLU A 18 8.53 -9.86 21.66
C GLU A 18 9.30 -8.63 22.18
N PHE A 19 9.89 -7.85 21.27
CA PHE A 19 10.55 -6.60 21.63
C PHE A 19 9.60 -5.61 22.32
N LEU A 20 8.39 -5.43 21.78
CA LEU A 20 7.38 -4.55 22.35
C LEU A 20 6.95 -5.01 23.74
N LEU A 21 6.71 -6.32 23.94
CA LEU A 21 6.37 -6.89 25.24
C LEU A 21 7.50 -6.66 26.27
N ARG A 22 8.76 -6.86 25.88
CA ARG A 22 9.92 -6.57 26.73
C ARG A 22 10.03 -5.09 27.14
N LYS A 23 9.50 -4.19 26.31
CA LYS A 23 9.41 -2.75 26.60
C LYS A 23 8.15 -2.35 27.37
N GLY A 24 7.34 -3.31 27.80
CA GLY A 24 6.11 -3.06 28.56
C GLY A 24 4.95 -2.52 27.71
N VAL A 25 5.02 -2.69 26.36
CA VAL A 25 3.93 -2.30 25.46
C VAL A 25 2.94 -3.44 25.32
N GLU A 26 1.66 -3.16 25.55
CA GLU A 26 0.57 -4.12 25.40
C GLU A 26 0.32 -4.41 23.92
N ALA A 27 0.93 -5.50 23.41
CA ALA A 27 0.90 -5.87 21.99
C ALA A 27 0.37 -7.28 21.77
N VAL A 28 -0.14 -7.52 20.54
CA VAL A 28 -0.46 -8.85 20.01
C VAL A 28 0.11 -9.01 18.61
N ALA A 29 0.33 -10.25 18.19
CA ALA A 29 0.86 -10.59 16.87
C ALA A 29 -0.13 -11.43 16.07
N ILE A 30 -0.19 -11.19 14.74
CA ILE A 30 -1.00 -11.98 13.81
C ILE A 30 -0.26 -12.24 12.50
N HIS A 31 -0.10 -13.51 12.15
CA HIS A 31 0.47 -13.97 10.87
C HIS A 31 0.00 -15.38 10.53
N GLY A 32 0.30 -15.84 9.32
CA GLY A 32 -0.21 -17.10 8.80
C GLY A 32 0.19 -18.37 9.55
N SER A 33 1.24 -18.32 10.41
CA SER A 33 1.66 -19.48 11.22
C SER A 33 1.02 -19.51 12.62
N LYS A 34 0.26 -18.49 13.01
CA LYS A 34 -0.54 -18.51 14.25
C LYS A 34 -1.74 -19.43 14.07
N THR A 35 -2.12 -20.14 15.14
CA THR A 35 -3.34 -20.94 15.17
C THR A 35 -4.57 -20.06 15.04
N GLN A 36 -5.71 -20.65 14.72
CA GLN A 36 -6.95 -19.90 14.60
C GLN A 36 -7.33 -19.22 15.93
N ASP A 37 -7.19 -19.94 17.04
CA ASP A 37 -7.50 -19.44 18.38
C ASP A 37 -6.59 -18.24 18.76
N GLU A 38 -5.30 -18.31 18.46
CA GLU A 38 -4.36 -17.18 18.67
C GLU A 38 -4.74 -15.96 17.83
N ARG A 39 -5.17 -16.18 16.59
CA ARG A 39 -5.59 -15.09 15.69
C ARG A 39 -6.88 -14.44 16.20
N GLU A 40 -7.86 -15.22 16.62
CA GLU A 40 -9.12 -14.73 17.19
C GLU A 40 -8.85 -13.94 18.48
N TYR A 41 -8.04 -14.49 19.38
CA TYR A 41 -7.61 -13.79 20.59
C TYR A 41 -6.92 -12.44 20.29
N ALA A 42 -6.00 -12.42 19.32
CA ALA A 42 -5.29 -11.21 18.93
C ALA A 42 -6.26 -10.14 18.39
N ILE A 43 -7.18 -10.54 17.52
CA ILE A 43 -8.18 -9.65 16.92
C ILE A 43 -9.12 -9.10 17.99
N GLU A 44 -9.66 -9.97 18.86
CA GLU A 44 -10.59 -9.56 19.91
C GLU A 44 -9.91 -8.63 20.94
N SER A 45 -8.71 -9.00 21.39
CA SER A 45 -7.95 -8.19 22.36
C SER A 45 -7.60 -6.81 21.81
N PHE A 46 -7.28 -6.72 20.52
CA PHE A 46 -7.01 -5.45 19.88
C PHE A 46 -8.30 -4.66 19.63
N LYS A 47 -9.39 -5.29 19.18
CA LYS A 47 -10.68 -4.62 18.96
C LYS A 47 -11.31 -4.08 20.24
N SER A 48 -11.23 -4.83 21.33
CA SER A 48 -11.75 -4.41 22.64
C SER A 48 -10.90 -3.31 23.30
N GLY A 49 -9.70 -3.02 22.78
CA GLY A 49 -8.77 -2.06 23.40
C GLY A 49 -7.99 -2.62 24.59
N LYS A 50 -8.03 -3.93 24.82
CA LYS A 50 -7.22 -4.59 25.82
C LYS A 50 -5.72 -4.56 25.43
N LYS A 51 -5.44 -4.49 24.14
CA LYS A 51 -4.10 -4.35 23.56
C LYS A 51 -4.06 -3.13 22.66
N ASP A 52 -3.03 -2.31 22.81
CA ASP A 52 -2.86 -1.04 22.09
C ASP A 52 -2.19 -1.22 20.73
N VAL A 53 -1.34 -2.23 20.59
CA VAL A 53 -0.56 -2.47 19.39
C VAL A 53 -0.86 -3.86 18.81
N MET A 54 -1.06 -3.91 17.50
CA MET A 54 -1.10 -5.15 16.73
C MET A 54 0.08 -5.18 15.76
N VAL A 55 0.88 -6.23 15.84
CA VAL A 55 1.93 -6.52 14.84
C VAL A 55 1.38 -7.56 13.87
N ALA A 56 1.35 -7.27 12.58
CA ALA A 56 0.65 -8.08 11.60
C ALA A 56 1.48 -8.32 10.34
N SER A 57 1.38 -9.51 9.76
CA SER A 57 1.81 -9.68 8.37
C SER A 57 0.77 -9.11 7.41
N GLY A 58 1.23 -8.54 6.28
CA GLY A 58 0.35 -7.91 5.29
C GLY A 58 -0.77 -8.84 4.83
N ILE A 59 -0.48 -10.11 4.61
CA ILE A 59 -1.45 -11.13 4.17
C ILE A 59 -2.48 -11.42 5.26
N ALA A 60 -2.05 -11.60 6.52
CA ALA A 60 -2.94 -11.96 7.60
C ALA A 60 -3.92 -10.83 8.00
N SER A 61 -3.61 -9.60 7.63
CA SER A 61 -4.44 -8.42 7.90
C SER A 61 -5.45 -8.12 6.79
N LYS A 62 -5.36 -8.77 5.62
CA LYS A 62 -6.32 -8.59 4.53
C LYS A 62 -7.72 -9.07 4.99
N GLY A 63 -8.72 -8.24 4.77
CA GLY A 63 -10.10 -8.52 5.18
C GLY A 63 -10.45 -8.22 6.64
N LEU A 64 -9.45 -7.86 7.48
CA LEU A 64 -9.76 -7.42 8.84
C LEU A 64 -10.17 -5.95 8.83
N ASP A 65 -11.33 -5.68 9.41
CA ASP A 65 -11.79 -4.31 9.62
C ASP A 65 -11.48 -3.87 11.06
N PHE A 66 -10.66 -2.84 11.16
CA PHE A 66 -10.32 -2.19 12.41
C PHE A 66 -10.77 -0.74 12.34
N SER A 67 -11.63 -0.36 13.27
CA SER A 67 -12.02 1.02 13.48
C SER A 67 -11.04 1.74 14.41
N ASN A 68 -10.92 3.05 14.22
CA ASN A 68 -10.15 3.92 15.12
C ASN A 68 -8.64 3.64 15.22
N ILE A 69 -8.02 3.18 14.14
CA ILE A 69 -6.55 3.13 14.07
C ILE A 69 -6.03 4.55 13.92
N GLN A 70 -5.16 4.95 14.85
CA GLN A 70 -4.57 6.29 14.86
C GLN A 70 -3.25 6.33 14.11
N HIS A 71 -2.49 5.24 14.16
CA HIS A 71 -1.18 5.16 13.54
C HIS A 71 -0.96 3.80 12.87
N VAL A 72 -0.51 3.83 11.63
CA VAL A 72 -0.01 2.67 10.90
C VAL A 72 1.49 2.82 10.74
N ILE A 73 2.23 1.77 11.06
CA ILE A 73 3.68 1.70 10.89
C ILE A 73 3.98 0.56 9.91
N ASN A 74 4.55 0.88 8.75
CA ASN A 74 5.12 -0.11 7.86
C ASN A 74 6.59 -0.30 8.25
N TYR A 75 6.87 -1.34 9.02
CA TYR A 75 8.22 -1.71 9.41
C TYR A 75 9.03 -2.20 8.21
N THR A 76 8.36 -2.94 7.32
CA THR A 76 8.86 -3.30 6.00
C THR A 76 7.99 -2.61 4.95
N MET A 77 8.60 -1.96 3.95
CA MET A 77 7.88 -1.40 2.82
C MET A 77 7.31 -2.55 1.97
N PRO A 78 6.00 -2.61 1.71
CA PRO A 78 5.41 -3.58 0.80
C PRO A 78 6.03 -3.50 -0.59
N LYS A 79 6.08 -4.64 -1.29
CA LYS A 79 6.62 -4.71 -2.65
C LYS A 79 5.74 -3.97 -3.65
N ASP A 80 4.42 -4.07 -3.46
CA ASP A 80 3.42 -3.47 -4.32
C ASP A 80 2.83 -2.23 -3.65
N ILE A 81 2.72 -1.14 -4.42
CA ILE A 81 2.21 0.13 -3.91
C ILE A 81 0.74 0.04 -3.52
N GLU A 82 -0.03 -0.84 -4.17
CA GLU A 82 -1.43 -1.10 -3.82
C GLU A 82 -1.56 -1.70 -2.41
N ASP A 83 -0.70 -2.66 -2.06
CA ASP A 83 -0.66 -3.23 -0.72
C ASP A 83 -0.27 -2.17 0.32
N TYR A 84 0.68 -1.28 -0.03
CA TYR A 84 1.02 -0.13 0.80
C TYR A 84 -0.20 0.77 1.07
N VAL A 85 -0.92 1.16 0.03
CA VAL A 85 -2.13 2.00 0.14
C VAL A 85 -3.20 1.30 0.99
N HIS A 86 -3.40 0.00 0.81
CA HIS A 86 -4.32 -0.79 1.63
C HIS A 86 -3.92 -0.83 3.11
N GLN A 87 -2.62 -0.92 3.39
CA GLN A 87 -2.11 -0.93 4.76
C GLN A 87 -2.26 0.42 5.43
N ILE A 88 -1.78 1.51 4.82
CA ILE A 88 -1.93 2.85 5.38
C ILE A 88 -3.39 3.30 5.47
N GLY A 89 -4.23 2.80 4.57
CA GLY A 89 -5.69 3.02 4.58
C GLY A 89 -6.42 2.36 5.76
N ARG A 90 -5.72 1.75 6.73
CA ARG A 90 -6.31 1.35 8.02
C ARG A 90 -6.47 2.53 8.96
N THR A 91 -5.80 3.64 8.72
CA THR A 91 -5.98 4.90 9.45
C THR A 91 -6.59 5.99 8.56
N GLY A 92 -6.91 7.13 9.11
CA GLY A 92 -7.46 8.27 8.36
C GLY A 92 -8.86 8.05 7.78
N ARG A 93 -9.69 7.20 8.38
CA ARG A 93 -11.03 6.87 7.90
C ARG A 93 -12.11 7.77 8.50
N SER A 94 -13.24 7.88 7.79
CA SER A 94 -14.44 8.61 8.27
C SER A 94 -14.17 10.07 8.67
N GLY A 95 -13.32 10.76 7.88
CA GLY A 95 -13.00 12.17 8.13
C GLY A 95 -12.05 12.44 9.29
N LYS A 96 -11.49 11.39 9.91
CA LYS A 96 -10.49 11.53 10.97
C LYS A 96 -9.08 11.59 10.37
N THR A 97 -8.21 12.40 10.96
CA THR A 97 -6.79 12.41 10.62
C THR A 97 -6.11 11.14 11.15
N GLY A 98 -5.23 10.55 10.36
CA GLY A 98 -4.41 9.41 10.74
C GLY A 98 -2.95 9.67 10.43
N VAL A 99 -2.07 8.90 11.07
CA VAL A 99 -0.62 8.94 10.84
C VAL A 99 -0.19 7.63 10.20
N ALA A 100 0.64 7.71 9.15
CA ALA A 100 1.34 6.56 8.58
C ALA A 100 2.84 6.83 8.60
N THR A 101 3.61 5.89 9.14
CA THR A 101 5.07 5.92 9.16
C THR A 101 5.60 4.71 8.43
N THR A 102 6.53 4.91 7.50
CA THR A 102 7.09 3.82 6.70
C THR A 102 8.60 3.86 6.76
N PHE A 103 9.20 2.73 7.12
CA PHE A 103 10.65 2.58 7.07
C PHE A 103 11.05 2.09 5.67
N VAL A 104 12.03 2.77 5.11
CA VAL A 104 12.68 2.40 3.86
C VAL A 104 14.19 2.28 4.08
N ASN A 105 14.82 1.38 3.38
CA ASN A 105 16.27 1.14 3.49
C ASN A 105 16.88 0.94 2.11
N ALA A 106 18.21 0.75 2.07
CA ALA A 106 18.95 0.56 0.83
C ALA A 106 18.56 -0.72 0.05
N GLN A 107 17.84 -1.65 0.67
CA GLN A 107 17.37 -2.89 0.05
C GLN A 107 15.97 -2.73 -0.57
N THR A 108 15.28 -1.61 -0.27
CA THR A 108 13.98 -1.32 -0.89
C THR A 108 14.17 -1.10 -2.38
N PRO A 109 13.45 -1.82 -3.25
CA PRO A 109 13.60 -1.69 -4.70
C PRO A 109 13.39 -0.25 -5.17
N GLN A 110 14.22 0.21 -6.11
CA GLN A 110 14.14 1.58 -6.64
C GLN A 110 12.77 1.86 -7.28
N SER A 111 12.17 0.87 -7.95
CA SER A 111 10.82 1.00 -8.52
C SER A 111 9.78 1.33 -7.44
N THR A 112 9.77 0.57 -6.34
CA THR A 112 8.86 0.80 -5.22
C THR A 112 9.09 2.17 -4.56
N MET A 113 10.36 2.61 -4.48
CA MET A 113 10.69 3.94 -3.98
C MET A 113 10.17 5.06 -4.91
N LEU A 114 10.24 4.87 -6.22
CA LEU A 114 9.68 5.82 -7.19
C LEU A 114 8.15 5.87 -7.10
N ASP A 115 7.49 4.73 -7.01
CA ASP A 115 6.04 4.66 -6.82
C ASP A 115 5.61 5.39 -5.55
N LEU A 116 6.35 5.20 -4.45
CA LEU A 116 6.11 5.91 -3.20
C LEU A 116 6.33 7.42 -3.34
N LYS A 117 7.39 7.86 -4.02
CA LYS A 117 7.65 9.28 -4.32
C LYS A 117 6.46 9.91 -5.04
N TYR A 118 5.99 9.26 -6.10
CA TYR A 118 4.86 9.77 -6.89
C TYR A 118 3.56 9.79 -6.08
N LEU A 119 3.32 8.78 -5.27
CA LEU A 119 2.17 8.73 -4.38
C LEU A 119 2.18 9.90 -3.36
N LEU A 120 3.35 10.19 -2.76
CA LEU A 120 3.50 11.31 -1.83
C LEU A 120 3.26 12.66 -2.51
N LEU A 121 3.80 12.86 -3.73
CA LEU A 121 3.60 14.08 -4.52
C LEU A 121 2.11 14.29 -4.83
N GLU A 122 1.42 13.24 -5.23
CA GLU A 122 0.00 13.30 -5.57
C GLU A 122 -0.87 13.57 -4.36
N ALA A 123 -0.57 12.90 -3.24
CA ALA A 123 -1.22 13.14 -1.95
C ALA A 123 -0.83 14.48 -1.30
N LYS A 124 0.00 15.30 -1.99
CA LYS A 124 0.52 16.58 -1.48
C LYS A 124 1.20 16.45 -0.11
N GLN A 125 1.83 15.31 0.12
CA GLN A 125 2.61 15.06 1.31
C GLN A 125 4.05 15.53 1.12
N HIS A 126 4.76 15.74 2.23
CA HIS A 126 6.18 16.07 2.20
C HIS A 126 6.98 14.89 1.62
N VAL A 127 7.79 15.16 0.60
CA VAL A 127 8.71 14.19 0.00
C VAL A 127 10.08 14.39 0.63
N PRO A 128 10.61 13.39 1.37
CA PRO A 128 11.94 13.47 1.95
C PRO A 128 13.04 13.62 0.90
N SER A 129 14.11 14.39 1.19
CA SER A 129 15.18 14.72 0.24
C SER A 129 15.97 13.51 -0.27
N PHE A 130 15.99 12.37 0.44
CA PHE A 130 16.67 11.17 -0.05
C PHE A 130 16.05 10.62 -1.35
N PHE A 131 14.79 10.96 -1.67
CA PHE A 131 14.18 10.63 -2.95
C PHE A 131 14.80 11.38 -4.15
N ASP A 132 15.52 12.48 -3.93
CA ASP A 132 16.16 13.24 -5.00
C ASP A 132 17.36 12.50 -5.60
N ALA A 133 17.97 11.59 -4.83
CA ALA A 133 19.06 10.73 -5.29
C ALA A 133 18.61 9.58 -6.19
N LEU A 134 17.32 9.33 -6.30
CA LEU A 134 16.79 8.24 -7.16
C LEU A 134 16.91 8.62 -8.63
N GLN A 135 17.48 7.71 -9.43
CA GLN A 135 17.45 7.83 -10.88
C GLN A 135 16.04 7.58 -11.38
N ASP A 136 15.37 8.64 -11.78
CA ASP A 136 14.01 8.58 -12.28
C ASP A 136 14.03 8.55 -13.82
N PRO A 137 13.70 7.41 -14.48
CA PRO A 137 13.68 7.31 -15.93
C PRO A 137 12.67 8.24 -16.62
N LEU A 138 11.73 8.77 -15.83
CA LEU A 138 10.68 9.69 -16.29
C LEU A 138 10.99 11.15 -15.93
N ALA A 139 12.06 11.41 -15.20
CA ALA A 139 12.52 12.76 -14.90
C ALA A 139 12.89 13.47 -16.20
N GLY A 140 12.06 14.41 -16.63
CA GLY A 140 12.25 15.19 -17.88
C GLY A 140 11.28 14.84 -19.02
N ARG A 141 10.51 13.78 -18.92
CA ARG A 141 9.30 13.63 -19.73
C ARG A 141 8.16 14.24 -18.92
N ASN A 142 7.39 15.14 -19.51
CA ASN A 142 6.19 15.74 -18.91
C ASN A 142 5.27 14.60 -18.42
N ALA A 143 5.62 13.99 -17.27
CA ALA A 143 4.77 13.02 -16.63
C ALA A 143 3.51 13.77 -16.17
N PRO A 144 2.32 13.37 -16.62
CA PRO A 144 1.11 14.02 -16.18
C PRO A 144 1.03 13.91 -14.66
N ARG A 145 0.90 15.05 -14.00
CA ARG A 145 0.70 15.16 -12.53
C ARG A 145 -0.68 14.63 -12.09
N THR A 146 -1.32 13.89 -12.96
CA THR A 146 -2.70 13.39 -12.79
C THR A 146 -2.70 11.92 -13.13
N GLY A 147 -2.73 11.04 -12.13
CA GLY A 147 -2.98 9.59 -12.21
C GLY A 147 -2.58 8.83 -13.49
N CYS A 148 -2.70 7.54 -13.49
CA CYS A 148 -2.46 6.72 -14.69
C CYS A 148 -3.28 7.25 -15.90
N ALA A 149 -2.63 7.55 -17.01
CA ALA A 149 -3.26 8.09 -18.22
C ALA A 149 -4.38 7.19 -18.81
N ILE A 150 -4.43 5.91 -18.39
CA ILE A 150 -5.45 4.96 -18.85
C ILE A 150 -6.65 4.91 -17.92
N CYS A 151 -6.44 4.84 -16.59
CA CYS A 151 -7.51 4.62 -15.64
C CYS A 151 -7.72 5.77 -14.64
N GLY A 152 -6.85 6.79 -14.65
CA GLY A 152 -6.87 7.87 -13.68
C GLY A 152 -6.46 7.45 -12.25
N GLY A 153 -6.19 6.18 -12.04
CA GLY A 153 -5.82 5.62 -10.74
C GLY A 153 -4.40 5.99 -10.35
N LEU A 154 -4.17 6.05 -9.04
CA LEU A 154 -2.91 6.38 -8.40
C LEU A 154 -2.07 5.13 -8.18
N GLY A 155 -0.76 5.32 -8.00
CA GLY A 155 0.15 4.27 -7.52
C GLY A 155 0.64 3.29 -8.59
N HIS A 156 0.36 3.54 -9.89
CA HIS A 156 0.93 2.74 -10.97
C HIS A 156 1.15 3.56 -12.25
N THR A 157 2.09 3.13 -13.06
CA THR A 157 2.32 3.70 -14.41
C THR A 157 1.42 3.03 -15.44
N VAL A 158 1.35 3.61 -16.65
CA VAL A 158 0.58 3.07 -17.80
C VAL A 158 0.95 1.61 -18.07
N ILE A 159 2.21 1.24 -17.93
CA ILE A 159 2.74 -0.11 -18.22
C ILE A 159 2.20 -1.15 -17.20
N HIS A 160 1.95 -0.75 -15.98
CA HIS A 160 1.43 -1.59 -14.89
C HIS A 160 -0.06 -1.36 -14.61
N CYS A 161 -0.76 -0.71 -15.54
CA CYS A 161 -2.17 -0.42 -15.37
C CYS A 161 -3.02 -1.70 -15.46
N PRO A 162 -3.82 -2.05 -14.44
CA PRO A 162 -4.69 -3.22 -14.49
C PRO A 162 -5.74 -3.13 -15.60
N LYS A 163 -6.01 -1.90 -16.10
CA LYS A 163 -6.94 -1.67 -17.24
C LYS A 163 -6.23 -1.54 -18.60
N LEU A 164 -4.91 -1.81 -18.65
CA LEU A 164 -4.14 -1.67 -19.89
C LEU A 164 -4.68 -2.59 -21.00
N GLU A 165 -4.94 -3.86 -20.68
CA GLU A 165 -5.47 -4.81 -21.65
C GLU A 165 -6.87 -4.45 -22.15
N GLU A 166 -7.73 -3.98 -21.27
CA GLU A 166 -9.07 -3.52 -21.64
C GLU A 166 -9.01 -2.29 -22.55
N HIS A 167 -8.11 -1.36 -22.23
CA HIS A 167 -7.87 -0.18 -23.06
C HIS A 167 -7.31 -0.54 -24.43
N GLN A 168 -6.38 -1.48 -24.51
CA GLN A 168 -5.86 -1.99 -25.78
C GLN A 168 -6.93 -2.69 -26.62
N ARG A 169 -7.79 -3.51 -26.00
CA ARG A 169 -8.93 -4.15 -26.68
C ARG A 169 -9.92 -3.13 -27.25
N ARG A 170 -10.19 -2.05 -26.52
CA ARG A 170 -11.07 -0.96 -27.01
C ARG A 170 -10.45 -0.26 -28.22
N LEU A 171 -9.14 0.02 -28.21
CA LEU A 171 -8.47 0.65 -29.34
C LEU A 171 -8.50 -0.22 -30.59
N THR A 172 -8.27 -1.53 -30.44
CA THR A 172 -8.32 -2.48 -31.58
C THR A 172 -9.72 -2.68 -32.11
N SER A 173 -10.77 -2.66 -31.27
CA SER A 173 -12.16 -2.76 -31.70
C SER A 173 -12.62 -1.51 -32.49
N HIS A 174 -12.12 -0.33 -32.14
CA HIS A 174 -12.40 0.89 -32.92
C HIS A 174 -11.73 0.93 -34.31
N MET A 175 -10.57 0.27 -34.44
CA MET A 175 -9.90 0.17 -35.76
C MET A 175 -10.57 -0.82 -36.71
N SER A 176 -11.31 -1.81 -36.21
CA SER A 176 -12.00 -2.81 -37.03
C SER A 176 -13.37 -2.35 -37.57
N HIS A 177 -13.92 -1.23 -37.11
CA HIS A 177 -15.21 -0.69 -37.55
C HIS A 177 -15.08 0.53 -38.50
N GLY A 178 -13.85 0.93 -38.83
CA GLY A 178 -13.59 2.10 -39.70
C GLY A 178 -13.31 1.79 -41.18
N GLY A 179 -13.56 0.57 -41.63
CA GLY A 179 -13.25 0.15 -43.00
C GLY A 179 -14.45 -0.44 -43.74
N GLY A 180 -15.37 0.38 -44.17
CA GLY A 180 -16.44 -0.17 -45.01
C GLY A 180 -17.52 0.84 -45.35
N GLU A 181 -17.18 1.86 -46.12
CA GLU A 181 -18.13 2.48 -47.02
C GLU A 181 -17.40 3.39 -48.02
N GLN A 182 -17.10 2.81 -49.17
CA GLN A 182 -16.98 3.54 -50.41
C GLN A 182 -17.27 2.62 -51.59
N GLY A 183 -18.36 2.93 -52.25
CA GLY A 183 -18.36 3.05 -53.69
C GLY A 183 -19.06 1.97 -54.46
N GLY A 184 -20.05 2.33 -55.12
CA GLY A 184 -20.34 1.66 -56.37
C GLY A 184 -21.72 1.93 -56.92
N TYR A 185 -21.77 2.49 -57.91
CA TYR A 185 -22.78 2.59 -58.92
C TYR A 185 -23.53 1.29 -59.22
#